data_4dc184f85bdd96d7f9512b21fcfa2308
#
_entry.id   4dc184f85bdd96d7f9512b21fcfa2308
#
_cell.length_a   1.000
_cell.length_b   1.000
_cell.length_c   1.000
_cell.angle_alpha   90.00
_cell.angle_beta   90.00
_cell.angle_gamma   90.00
#
_symmetry.space_group_name_H-M   'P 1'
#
loop_
_entity.id
_entity.type
_entity.pdbx_description
1 polymer ?
#
loop_
_entity_poly.entity_id
_entity_poly.type
_entity_poly.pdbx_seq_one_letter_code
_entity_poly.pdbx_strand_id
1 'polypeptide(L)'
;MKSYVVDSSVVAVAIFQEPLVDCALRVLTGGHALFAPDLIYAEVTNVIRKRYIPGKIDEFEAQVFLADARQLPLEVTPCGELAELAMKLVIATKRSAYDCMYLALAGNTNTVMVSADQRFINGLANTPWAKYIVWLGDL
;
A
#
# COMPACT_ATOMS: atom_id res chain seq x y z
N MET A 1 5.46 -17.49 8.47
CA MET A 1 5.15 -16.04 8.53
C MET A 1 6.08 -15.28 7.61
N LYS A 2 5.55 -14.36 6.87
CA LYS A 2 6.31 -13.46 6.00
C LYS A 2 6.18 -12.02 6.49
N SER A 3 6.85 -11.10 5.82
CA SER A 3 6.76 -9.66 6.10
C SER A 3 6.47 -8.92 4.81
N TYR A 4 5.59 -7.94 4.87
CA TYR A 4 5.21 -7.14 3.70
C TYR A 4 5.08 -5.66 4.07
N VAL A 5 5.50 -4.80 3.16
CA VAL A 5 5.05 -3.40 3.15
C VAL A 5 3.78 -3.36 2.32
N VAL A 6 2.69 -2.89 2.90
CA VAL A 6 1.36 -2.92 2.29
C VAL A 6 1.05 -1.55 1.70
N ASP A 7 0.88 -1.50 0.37
CA ASP A 7 0.42 -0.29 -0.31
C ASP A 7 -1.07 -0.07 -0.06
N SER A 8 -1.51 1.19 -0.12
CA SER A 8 -2.92 1.55 0.05
C SER A 8 -3.84 0.85 -0.95
N SER A 9 -3.35 0.51 -2.15
CA SER A 9 -4.12 -0.24 -3.15
C SER A 9 -4.54 -1.62 -2.66
N VAL A 10 -3.73 -2.28 -1.85
CA VAL A 10 -4.06 -3.60 -1.27
C VAL A 10 -5.20 -3.46 -0.27
N VAL A 11 -5.14 -2.44 0.57
CA VAL A 11 -6.21 -2.14 1.52
C VAL A 11 -7.52 -1.82 0.78
N ALA A 12 -7.44 -1.02 -0.29
CA ALA A 12 -8.61 -0.69 -1.10
C ALA A 12 -9.26 -1.93 -1.72
N VAL A 13 -8.46 -2.86 -2.26
CA VAL A 13 -8.97 -4.13 -2.78
C VAL A 13 -9.74 -4.90 -1.71
N ALA A 14 -9.20 -4.95 -0.50
CA ALA A 14 -9.83 -5.68 0.60
C ALA A 14 -11.13 -5.04 1.08
N ILE A 15 -11.13 -3.73 1.37
CA ILE A 15 -12.31 -3.06 1.92
C ILE A 15 -13.45 -2.92 0.91
N PHE A 16 -13.13 -2.76 -0.38
CA PHE A 16 -14.14 -2.64 -1.44
C PHE A 16 -14.46 -3.96 -2.12
N GLN A 17 -13.84 -5.05 -1.70
CA GLN A 17 -14.03 -6.39 -2.28
C GLN A 17 -13.87 -6.40 -3.80
N GLU A 18 -12.80 -5.77 -4.27
CA GLU A 18 -12.45 -5.70 -5.68
C GLU A 18 -11.86 -7.04 -6.18
N PRO A 19 -11.65 -7.23 -7.49
CA PRO A 19 -10.88 -8.37 -7.99
C PRO A 19 -9.54 -8.47 -7.26
N LEU A 20 -9.09 -9.67 -6.98
CA LEU A 20 -7.92 -9.99 -6.13
C LEU A 20 -8.18 -9.87 -4.63
N VAL A 21 -9.43 -9.75 -4.18
CA VAL A 21 -9.74 -9.66 -2.75
C VAL A 21 -9.20 -10.87 -1.97
N ASP A 22 -9.22 -12.06 -2.54
CA ASP A 22 -8.69 -13.25 -1.88
C ASP A 22 -7.18 -13.14 -1.66
N CYS A 23 -6.46 -12.58 -2.63
CA CYS A 23 -5.03 -12.31 -2.50
C CYS A 23 -4.78 -11.27 -1.40
N ALA A 24 -5.56 -10.18 -1.40
CA ALA A 24 -5.44 -9.13 -0.39
C ALA A 24 -5.69 -9.68 1.02
N LEU A 25 -6.70 -10.50 1.20
CA LEU A 25 -7.01 -11.10 2.50
C LEU A 25 -5.91 -12.06 2.97
N ARG A 26 -5.32 -12.82 2.06
CA ARG A 26 -4.17 -13.67 2.42
C ARG A 26 -3.00 -12.86 2.94
N VAL A 27 -2.74 -11.69 2.36
CA VAL A 27 -1.68 -10.80 2.84
C VAL A 27 -2.05 -10.16 4.17
N LEU A 28 -3.25 -9.59 4.29
CA LEU A 28 -3.64 -8.76 5.42
C LEU A 28 -4.05 -9.56 6.66
N THR A 29 -4.58 -10.76 6.48
CA THR A 29 -5.11 -11.58 7.58
C THR A 29 -4.40 -12.92 7.76
N GLY A 30 -3.33 -13.13 7.02
CA GLY A 30 -2.59 -14.41 7.03
C GLY A 30 -1.56 -14.57 8.15
N GLY A 31 -1.55 -13.70 9.14
CA GLY A 31 -0.59 -13.78 10.25
C GLY A 31 0.81 -13.29 9.90
N HIS A 32 0.94 -12.46 8.87
CA HIS A 32 2.21 -11.88 8.44
C HIS A 32 2.51 -10.59 9.19
N ALA A 33 3.79 -10.20 9.25
CA ALA A 33 4.19 -8.89 9.74
C ALA A 33 3.89 -7.86 8.62
N LEU A 34 3.12 -6.83 8.96
CA LEU A 34 2.66 -5.82 7.99
C LEU A 34 3.19 -4.44 8.37
N PHE A 35 3.80 -3.77 7.40
CA PHE A 35 4.38 -2.44 7.57
C PHE A 35 3.76 -1.46 6.57
N ALA A 36 3.65 -0.21 6.97
CA ALA A 36 3.24 0.87 6.06
C ALA A 36 3.78 2.22 6.54
N PRO A 37 4.05 3.16 5.62
CA PRO A 37 4.26 4.54 6.03
C PRO A 37 2.94 5.15 6.51
N ASP A 38 2.99 6.14 7.40
CA ASP A 38 1.78 6.72 7.98
C ASP A 38 0.91 7.45 6.96
N LEU A 39 1.43 7.78 5.80
CA LEU A 39 0.63 8.32 4.69
C LEU A 39 -0.49 7.37 4.23
N ILE A 40 -0.43 6.10 4.60
CA ILE A 40 -1.45 5.13 4.18
C ILE A 40 -2.86 5.54 4.61
N TYR A 41 -2.99 6.17 5.77
CA TYR A 41 -4.30 6.61 6.26
C TYR A 41 -4.87 7.75 5.42
N ALA A 42 -4.01 8.69 4.98
CA ALA A 42 -4.43 9.75 4.08
C ALA A 42 -4.83 9.20 2.71
N GLU A 43 -4.07 8.24 2.20
CA GLU A 43 -4.37 7.63 0.90
C GLU A 43 -5.65 6.82 0.93
N VAL A 44 -5.86 6.00 1.97
CA VAL A 44 -7.10 5.22 2.13
C VAL A 44 -8.30 6.16 2.27
N THR A 45 -8.17 7.22 3.06
CA THR A 45 -9.21 8.22 3.20
C THR A 45 -9.58 8.82 1.84
N ASN A 46 -8.58 9.12 1.01
CA ASN A 46 -8.81 9.68 -0.32
C ASN A 46 -9.45 8.65 -1.28
N VAL A 47 -9.09 7.40 -1.20
CA VAL A 47 -9.73 6.34 -2.00
C VAL A 47 -11.21 6.21 -1.65
N ILE A 48 -11.54 6.26 -0.37
CA ILE A 48 -12.94 6.25 0.11
C ILE A 48 -13.68 7.49 -0.40
N ARG A 49 -13.05 8.67 -0.33
CA ARG A 49 -13.61 9.92 -0.86
C ARG A 49 -14.02 9.78 -2.33
N LYS A 50 -13.20 9.12 -3.14
CA LYS A 50 -13.47 8.95 -4.58
C LYS A 50 -14.72 8.13 -4.85
N ARG A 51 -15.17 7.31 -3.90
CA ARG A 51 -16.44 6.59 -3.99
C ARG A 51 -17.60 7.36 -3.38
N TYR A 52 -17.31 8.13 -2.33
CA TYR A 52 -18.33 8.92 -1.64
C TYR A 52 -18.84 10.09 -2.48
N ILE A 53 -17.94 10.86 -3.09
CA ILE A 53 -18.31 12.08 -3.83
C ILE A 53 -19.31 11.78 -4.96
N PRO A 54 -19.11 10.74 -5.83
CA PRO A 54 -20.11 10.41 -6.84
C PRO A 54 -21.34 9.68 -6.32
N GLY A 55 -21.45 9.47 -5.01
CA GLY A 55 -22.63 8.86 -4.41
C GLY A 55 -22.68 7.34 -4.46
N LYS A 56 -21.55 6.67 -4.70
CA LYS A 56 -21.49 5.20 -4.73
C LYS A 56 -21.58 4.56 -3.35
N ILE A 57 -21.22 5.31 -2.32
CA ILE A 57 -21.36 4.93 -0.92
C ILE A 57 -21.94 6.10 -0.14
N ASP A 58 -22.59 5.82 0.99
CA ASP A 58 -23.11 6.86 1.87
C ASP A 58 -22.10 7.20 2.96
N GLU A 59 -22.46 8.19 3.81
CA GLU A 59 -21.59 8.65 4.90
C GLU A 59 -21.29 7.55 5.92
N PHE A 60 -22.28 6.73 6.25
CA PHE A 60 -22.10 5.63 7.20
C PHE A 60 -21.13 4.60 6.65
N GLU A 61 -21.31 4.20 5.39
CA GLU A 61 -20.40 3.25 4.72
C GLU A 61 -18.99 3.77 4.65
N ALA A 62 -18.81 5.07 4.35
CA ALA A 62 -17.49 5.69 4.31
C ALA A 62 -16.76 5.56 5.66
N GLN A 63 -17.46 5.81 6.77
CA GLN A 63 -16.88 5.68 8.11
C GLN A 63 -16.58 4.20 8.46
N VAL A 64 -17.42 3.26 8.04
CA VAL A 64 -17.18 1.83 8.24
C VAL A 64 -15.93 1.38 7.50
N PHE A 65 -15.78 1.76 6.23
CA PHE A 65 -14.57 1.42 5.46
C PHE A 65 -13.30 1.96 6.12
N LEU A 66 -13.34 3.20 6.61
CA LEU A 66 -12.18 3.77 7.30
C LEU A 66 -11.88 3.02 8.60
N ALA A 67 -12.90 2.69 9.38
CA ALA A 67 -12.74 1.92 10.61
C ALA A 67 -12.10 0.54 10.34
N ASP A 68 -12.55 -0.14 9.31
CA ASP A 68 -11.99 -1.44 8.93
C ASP A 68 -10.51 -1.31 8.57
N ALA A 69 -10.14 -0.30 7.79
CA ALA A 69 -8.75 -0.06 7.43
C ALA A 69 -7.88 0.23 8.66
N ARG A 70 -8.40 0.99 9.63
CA ARG A 70 -7.67 1.35 10.85
C ARG A 70 -7.49 0.18 11.80
N GLN A 71 -8.27 -0.88 11.68
CA GLN A 71 -8.14 -2.08 12.49
C GLN A 71 -7.08 -3.05 11.99
N LEU A 72 -6.52 -2.84 10.81
CA LEU A 72 -5.45 -3.68 10.29
C LEU A 72 -4.21 -3.58 11.19
N PRO A 73 -3.54 -4.70 11.48
CA PRO A 73 -2.39 -4.73 12.39
C PRO A 73 -1.11 -4.23 11.69
N LEU A 74 -1.12 -2.99 11.25
CA LEU A 74 0.00 -2.36 10.55
C LEU A 74 0.99 -1.76 11.56
N GLU A 75 2.26 -2.07 11.39
CA GLU A 75 3.33 -1.32 12.03
C GLU A 75 3.63 -0.11 11.16
N VAL A 76 3.34 1.07 11.67
CA VAL A 76 3.35 2.31 10.89
C VAL A 76 4.62 3.11 11.17
N THR A 77 5.29 3.54 10.10
CA THR A 77 6.50 4.36 10.15
C THR A 77 6.17 5.80 9.72
N PRO A 78 6.59 6.81 10.48
CA PRO A 78 6.40 8.20 10.05
C PRO A 78 7.11 8.49 8.74
N CYS A 79 6.44 9.20 7.84
CA CYS A 79 7.01 9.57 6.54
C CYS A 79 8.29 10.41 6.67
N GLY A 80 8.41 11.21 7.73
CA GLY A 80 9.62 11.99 7.99
C GLY A 80 10.87 11.13 8.11
N GLU A 81 10.74 9.91 8.63
CA GLU A 81 11.87 8.98 8.74
C GLU A 81 12.23 8.33 7.40
N LEU A 82 11.34 8.38 6.42
CA LEU A 82 11.53 7.78 5.10
C LEU A 82 11.91 8.80 4.03
N ALA A 83 11.74 10.08 4.30
CA ALA A 83 11.80 11.13 3.29
C ALA A 83 13.14 11.21 2.57
N GLU A 84 14.25 11.06 3.29
CA GLU A 84 15.58 11.15 2.68
C GLU A 84 15.82 10.03 1.66
N LEU A 85 15.55 8.79 2.04
CA LEU A 85 15.68 7.66 1.12
C LEU A 85 14.64 7.74 0.00
N ALA A 86 13.39 8.14 0.33
CA ALA A 86 12.35 8.30 -0.67
C ALA A 86 12.76 9.32 -1.74
N MET A 87 13.42 10.42 -1.36
CA MET A 87 13.88 11.41 -2.33
C MET A 87 14.95 10.83 -3.27
N LYS A 88 15.87 10.04 -2.73
CA LYS A 88 16.86 9.33 -3.57
C LYS A 88 16.17 8.40 -4.58
N LEU A 89 15.10 7.71 -4.15
CA LEU A 89 14.32 6.83 -5.01
C LEU A 89 13.54 7.61 -6.07
N VAL A 90 12.97 8.75 -5.73
CA VAL A 90 12.32 9.64 -6.71
C VAL A 90 13.30 10.04 -7.81
N ILE A 91 14.51 10.44 -7.43
CA ILE A 91 15.54 10.82 -8.39
C ILE A 91 15.91 9.65 -9.30
N ALA A 92 16.07 8.46 -8.73
CA ALA A 92 16.48 7.27 -9.45
C ALA A 92 15.37 6.70 -10.35
N THR A 93 14.12 6.70 -9.88
CA THR A 93 13.01 5.99 -10.54
C THR A 93 12.03 6.91 -11.27
N LYS A 94 12.01 8.18 -10.96
CA LYS A 94 11.02 9.17 -11.45
C LYS A 94 9.59 8.83 -11.02
N ARG A 95 9.41 7.96 -10.02
CA ARG A 95 8.11 7.64 -9.46
C ARG A 95 7.68 8.68 -8.44
N SER A 96 6.40 8.69 -8.08
CA SER A 96 5.87 9.66 -7.11
C SER A 96 6.56 9.52 -5.76
N ALA A 97 6.59 10.62 -5.00
CA ALA A 97 7.09 10.60 -3.64
C ALA A 97 6.30 9.60 -2.77
N TYR A 98 5.00 9.47 -3.01
CA TYR A 98 4.15 8.55 -2.25
C TYR A 98 4.56 7.10 -2.46
N ASP A 99 4.71 6.66 -3.72
CA ASP A 99 5.20 5.32 -4.05
C ASP A 99 6.58 5.07 -3.47
N CYS A 100 7.45 6.08 -3.54
CA CYS A 100 8.82 5.97 -3.03
C CYS A 100 8.89 5.89 -1.50
N MET A 101 7.91 6.40 -0.76
CA MET A 101 7.82 6.20 0.69
C MET A 101 7.61 4.72 1.03
N TYR A 102 6.71 4.05 0.33
CA TYR A 102 6.50 2.60 0.51
C TYR A 102 7.76 1.80 0.12
N LEU A 103 8.36 2.15 -1.00
CA LEU A 103 9.55 1.46 -1.48
C LEU A 103 10.74 1.66 -0.54
N ALA A 104 10.90 2.86 0.01
CA ALA A 104 11.93 3.16 1.00
C ALA A 104 11.74 2.30 2.27
N LEU A 105 10.51 2.15 2.72
CA LEU A 105 10.20 1.31 3.88
C LEU A 105 10.53 -0.15 3.60
N ALA A 106 10.23 -0.65 2.39
CA ALA A 106 10.58 -2.01 2.00
C ALA A 106 12.10 -2.23 2.04
N GLY A 107 12.88 -1.27 1.55
CA GLY A 107 14.34 -1.33 1.62
C GLY A 107 14.86 -1.32 3.05
N ASN A 108 14.33 -0.44 3.90
CA ASN A 108 14.76 -0.30 5.29
C ASN A 108 14.41 -1.53 6.15
N THR A 109 13.30 -2.19 5.86
CA THR A 109 12.86 -3.38 6.60
C THR A 109 13.32 -4.68 5.95
N ASN A 110 14.02 -4.59 4.82
CA ASN A 110 14.47 -5.74 4.03
C ASN A 110 13.30 -6.70 3.73
N THR A 111 12.21 -6.14 3.24
CA THR A 111 11.01 -6.88 2.87
C THR A 111 10.52 -6.44 1.50
N VAL A 112 9.35 -6.86 1.08
CA VAL A 112 8.79 -6.49 -0.22
C VAL A 112 7.54 -5.64 -0.05
N MET A 113 7.40 -4.64 -0.92
CA MET A 113 6.20 -3.86 -1.09
C MET A 113 5.21 -4.62 -1.96
N VAL A 114 4.01 -4.84 -1.45
CA VAL A 114 2.90 -5.45 -2.20
C VAL A 114 2.01 -4.35 -2.72
N SER A 115 1.74 -4.36 -4.02
CA SER A 115 0.84 -3.39 -4.67
C SER A 115 -0.12 -4.10 -5.61
N ALA A 116 -1.33 -3.58 -5.70
CA ALA A 116 -2.32 -3.99 -6.70
C ALA A 116 -2.14 -3.23 -8.03
N ASP A 117 -1.27 -2.23 -8.06
CA ASP A 117 -0.99 -1.42 -9.25
C ASP A 117 0.07 -2.10 -10.12
N GLN A 118 -0.39 -2.83 -11.14
CA GLN A 118 0.51 -3.56 -12.02
C GLN A 118 1.39 -2.63 -12.87
N ARG A 119 0.93 -1.41 -13.17
CA ARG A 119 1.74 -0.42 -13.90
C ARG A 119 2.98 -0.04 -13.10
N PHE A 120 2.80 0.18 -11.79
CA PHE A 120 3.91 0.49 -10.90
C PHE A 120 4.93 -0.66 -10.90
N ILE A 121 4.46 -1.89 -10.72
CA ILE A 121 5.31 -3.09 -10.73
C ILE A 121 6.08 -3.20 -12.05
N ASN A 122 5.38 -3.10 -13.17
CA ASN A 122 5.99 -3.21 -14.51
C ASN A 122 7.02 -2.11 -14.77
N GLY A 123 6.76 -0.91 -14.26
CA GLY A 123 7.66 0.22 -14.42
C GLY A 123 9.00 0.06 -13.71
N LEU A 124 9.09 -0.82 -12.73
CA LEU A 124 10.31 -1.09 -11.96
C LEU A 124 10.94 -2.46 -12.27
N ALA A 125 10.34 -3.24 -13.19
CA ALA A 125 10.73 -4.63 -13.44
C ALA A 125 12.19 -4.81 -13.89
N ASN A 126 12.74 -3.83 -14.61
CA ASN A 126 14.12 -3.87 -15.12
C ASN A 126 15.06 -2.96 -14.34
N THR A 127 14.74 -2.68 -13.09
CA THR A 127 15.54 -1.83 -12.21
C THR A 127 16.09 -2.62 -11.03
N PRO A 128 17.11 -2.10 -10.32
CA PRO A 128 17.59 -2.74 -9.08
C PRO A 128 16.53 -2.86 -7.98
N TRP A 129 15.42 -2.11 -8.09
CA TRP A 129 14.35 -2.07 -7.09
C TRP A 129 13.32 -3.19 -7.27
N ALA A 130 13.36 -3.93 -8.39
CA ALA A 130 12.41 -5.01 -8.69
C ALA A 130 12.32 -6.05 -7.56
N LYS A 131 13.43 -6.30 -6.87
CA LYS A 131 13.48 -7.27 -5.76
C LYS A 131 12.70 -6.83 -4.51
N TYR A 132 12.32 -5.55 -4.44
CA TYR A 132 11.57 -4.99 -3.30
C TYR A 132 10.09 -4.83 -3.59
N ILE A 133 9.60 -5.28 -4.72
CA ILE A 133 8.20 -5.13 -5.11
C ILE A 133 7.62 -6.46 -5.59
N VAL A 134 6.33 -6.65 -5.33
CA VAL A 134 5.57 -7.80 -5.83
C VAL A 134 4.14 -7.36 -6.15
N TRP A 135 3.62 -7.85 -7.26
CA TRP A 135 2.22 -7.60 -7.59
C TRP A 135 1.31 -8.47 -6.74
N LEU A 136 0.22 -7.88 -6.24
CA LEU A 136 -0.75 -8.59 -5.41
C LEU A 136 -1.27 -9.87 -6.07
N GLY A 137 -1.47 -9.85 -7.38
CA GLY A 137 -1.96 -11.00 -8.13
C GLY A 137 -1.00 -12.20 -8.18
N ASP A 138 0.25 -12.02 -7.77
CA ASP A 138 1.24 -13.09 -7.69
C ASP A 138 1.28 -13.77 -6.31
N LEU A 139 0.40 -13.38 -5.40
CA LEU A 139 0.37 -13.90 -4.01
C LEU A 139 -0.84 -14.80 -3.70
#